data_42e841a6598746444c19bb36aa853de3
#
_entry.id   42e841a6598746444c19bb36aa853de3
#
_cell.length_a   1.000
_cell.length_b   1.000
_cell.length_c   1.000
_cell.angle_alpha   90.00
_cell.angle_beta   90.00
_cell.angle_gamma   90.00
#
_symmetry.space_group_name_H-M   'P 1'
#
loop_
_entity.id
_entity.type
_entity.pdbx_description
1 polymer ?
#
loop_
_entity_poly.entity_id
_entity_poly.type
_entity_poly.pdbx_seq_one_letter_code
_entity_poly.pdbx_strand_id
1 'polypeptide(L)'
;LNKFLKYETPFSPNSDFDLPHLGAKYLLKYRLGTCKETTDHTVYIFRSLGFPVGIDEYLYSPSNQNSHVWNILKNTDGKPLSFWYMDSRDLAVGMTDGRKKGKVYRMQYGIQEEKYQGVYKDNSTPSVVRNPLLKDVTEEYFESNEYPVRIDGKVKSKFVALGIFT
;
A
#
# COMPACT_ATOMS: atom_id res chain seq x y z
N LEU A 1 11.09 15.24 15.21
CA LEU A 1 10.97 13.97 14.53
C LEU A 1 11.96 13.85 13.37
N ASN A 2 11.98 14.82 12.45
CA ASN A 2 12.93 14.85 11.33
C ASN A 2 14.40 14.78 11.78
N LYS A 3 14.73 15.39 12.94
CA LYS A 3 16.09 15.32 13.50
C LYS A 3 16.42 13.93 14.06
N PHE A 4 15.43 13.20 14.56
CA PHE A 4 15.58 11.84 15.09
C PHE A 4 15.61 10.80 13.96
N LEU A 5 14.84 11.03 12.89
CA LEU A 5 14.78 10.15 11.73
C LEU A 5 15.86 10.42 10.68
N LYS A 6 16.54 11.56 10.74
CA LYS A 6 17.74 11.80 9.93
C LYS A 6 18.89 10.97 10.47
N TYR A 7 18.97 9.78 9.96
CA TYR A 7 20.14 8.94 10.17
C TYR A 7 21.34 9.55 9.46
N GLU A 8 22.48 9.57 10.12
CA GLU A 8 23.74 10.04 9.53
C GLU A 8 24.17 9.19 8.31
N THR A 9 23.68 7.96 8.24
CA THR A 9 23.88 7.08 7.09
C THR A 9 22.53 6.80 6.42
N PRO A 10 22.37 7.15 5.14
CA PRO A 10 21.16 6.85 4.40
C PRO A 10 20.95 5.33 4.32
N PHE A 11 19.70 4.89 4.29
CA PHE A 11 19.38 3.51 3.94
C PHE A 11 19.81 3.25 2.50
N SER A 12 20.50 2.16 2.26
CA SER A 12 20.69 1.66 0.91
C SER A 12 19.44 0.86 0.51
N PRO A 13 18.64 1.34 -0.44
CA PRO A 13 17.59 0.50 -0.99
C PRO A 13 18.31 -0.62 -1.73
N ASN A 14 18.14 -1.84 -1.26
CA ASN A 14 18.67 -2.98 -1.97
C ASN A 14 17.51 -3.74 -2.60
N SER A 15 17.27 -3.45 -3.87
CA SER A 15 16.33 -4.18 -4.72
C SER A 15 16.86 -5.54 -5.16
N ASP A 16 18.16 -5.80 -4.94
CA ASP A 16 18.84 -6.98 -5.47
C ASP A 16 18.86 -8.15 -4.47
N PHE A 17 18.32 -7.95 -3.27
CA PHE A 17 18.17 -9.04 -2.32
C PHE A 17 16.86 -9.79 -2.56
N ASP A 18 16.97 -11.01 -2.99
CA ASP A 18 15.90 -12.01 -3.00
C ASP A 18 15.69 -12.59 -1.58
N LEU A 19 15.70 -11.70 -0.59
CA LEU A 19 15.52 -12.06 0.81
C LEU A 19 14.06 -11.81 1.22
N PRO A 20 13.53 -12.65 2.10
CA PRO A 20 12.22 -12.39 2.69
C PRO A 20 12.23 -11.06 3.44
N HIS A 21 11.05 -10.46 3.57
CA HIS A 21 10.87 -9.22 4.34
C HIS A 21 11.41 -9.39 5.76
N LEU A 22 12.44 -8.64 6.09
CA LEU A 22 13.18 -8.78 7.36
C LEU A 22 12.58 -7.97 8.51
N GLY A 23 11.68 -7.05 8.20
CA GLY A 23 10.99 -6.20 9.17
C GLY A 23 11.85 -5.05 9.72
N ALA A 24 11.18 -4.19 10.48
CA ALA A 24 11.72 -2.92 10.97
C ALA A 24 12.97 -3.05 11.85
N LYS A 25 13.07 -4.11 12.65
CA LYS A 25 14.20 -4.34 13.55
C LYS A 25 15.52 -4.54 12.79
N TYR A 26 15.47 -5.27 11.69
CA TYR A 26 16.64 -5.49 10.84
C TYR A 26 17.04 -4.24 10.08
N LEU A 27 16.06 -3.48 9.59
CA LEU A 27 16.31 -2.20 8.98
C LEU A 27 17.05 -1.25 9.94
N LEU A 28 16.60 -1.17 11.19
CA LEU A 28 17.25 -0.34 12.21
C LEU A 28 18.71 -0.74 12.45
N LYS A 29 18.97 -2.04 12.47
CA LYS A 29 20.32 -2.58 12.77
C LYS A 29 21.27 -2.49 11.59
N TYR A 30 20.82 -2.87 10.40
CA TYR A 30 21.71 -3.06 9.25
C TYR A 30 21.61 -1.95 8.21
N ARG A 31 20.61 -1.07 8.31
CA ARG A 31 20.39 0.04 7.35
C ARG A 31 20.19 -0.44 5.91
N LEU A 32 19.72 -1.65 5.73
CA LEU A 32 19.42 -2.26 4.44
C LEU A 32 17.95 -2.64 4.40
N GLY A 33 17.26 -2.26 3.35
CA GLY A 33 15.86 -2.59 3.18
C GLY A 33 15.25 -1.96 1.95
N THR A 34 14.05 -2.41 1.66
CA THR A 34 13.20 -1.88 0.60
C THR A 34 12.19 -0.87 1.17
N CYS A 35 11.27 -0.44 0.32
CA CYS A 35 10.13 0.36 0.75
C CYS A 35 9.30 -0.32 1.85
N LYS A 36 9.22 -1.65 1.86
CA LYS A 36 8.44 -2.40 2.86
C LYS A 36 9.03 -2.28 4.26
N GLU A 37 10.32 -2.58 4.43
CA GLU A 37 10.98 -2.46 5.72
C GLU A 37 10.95 -1.03 6.24
N THR A 38 11.14 -0.06 5.35
CA THR A 38 11.11 1.36 5.66
C THR A 38 9.74 1.80 6.19
N THR A 39 8.70 1.35 5.52
CA THR A 39 7.31 1.67 5.87
C THR A 39 6.92 1.05 7.22
N ASP A 40 7.29 -0.19 7.45
CA ASP A 40 7.08 -0.87 8.74
C ASP A 40 7.81 -0.17 9.88
N HIS A 41 9.07 0.18 9.67
CA HIS A 41 9.86 0.91 10.66
C HIS A 41 9.17 2.23 11.06
N THR A 42 8.66 2.96 10.08
CA THR A 42 7.88 4.18 10.30
C THR A 42 6.64 3.92 11.14
N VAL A 43 5.89 2.84 10.83
CA VAL A 43 4.71 2.45 11.63
C VAL A 43 5.08 2.21 13.08
N TYR A 44 6.15 1.46 13.36
CA TYR A 44 6.59 1.21 14.73
C TYR A 44 6.93 2.50 15.48
N ILE A 45 7.73 3.38 14.87
CA ILE A 45 8.13 4.64 15.50
C ILE A 45 6.92 5.52 15.77
N PHE A 46 6.10 5.79 14.75
CA PHE A 46 4.99 6.72 14.89
C PHE A 46 3.92 6.21 15.86
N ARG A 47 3.61 4.91 15.82
CA ARG A 47 2.64 4.33 16.75
C ARG A 47 3.13 4.30 18.19
N SER A 48 4.43 4.11 18.43
CA SER A 48 5.01 4.24 19.76
C SER A 48 4.91 5.66 20.31
N LEU A 49 4.76 6.65 19.45
CA LEU A 49 4.54 8.06 19.80
C LEU A 49 3.05 8.43 19.82
N GLY A 50 2.13 7.47 19.62
CA GLY A 50 0.70 7.69 19.65
C GLY A 50 0.06 8.14 18.33
N PHE A 51 0.80 8.15 17.22
CA PHE A 51 0.26 8.53 15.92
C PHE A 51 -0.33 7.31 15.18
N PRO A 52 -1.57 7.37 14.68
CA PRO A 52 -2.23 6.26 14.01
C PRO A 52 -1.80 6.13 12.54
N VAL A 53 -0.53 5.84 12.32
CA VAL A 53 0.03 5.65 10.97
C VAL A 53 -0.45 4.34 10.37
N GLY A 54 -0.86 4.39 9.11
CA GLY A 54 -1.18 3.26 8.26
C GLY A 54 -0.16 3.03 7.15
N ILE A 55 -0.44 2.00 6.36
CA ILE A 55 0.33 1.63 5.18
C ILE A 55 -0.63 1.52 4.01
N ASP A 56 -0.31 2.24 2.94
CA ASP A 56 -0.96 2.09 1.65
C ASP A 56 0.02 1.56 0.63
N GLU A 57 -0.49 0.79 -0.32
CA GLU A 57 0.31 0.17 -1.37
C GLU A 57 -0.41 0.15 -2.71
N TYR A 58 0.33 0.17 -3.78
CA TYR A 58 -0.12 -0.32 -5.08
C TYR A 58 0.70 -1.55 -5.47
N LEU A 59 0.03 -2.52 -6.05
CA LEU A 59 0.64 -3.79 -6.40
C LEU A 59 1.30 -3.73 -7.77
N TYR A 60 0.85 -2.82 -8.60
CA TYR A 60 1.35 -2.63 -9.94
C TYR A 60 1.22 -1.18 -10.37
N SER A 61 2.30 -0.63 -10.92
CA SER A 61 2.32 0.67 -11.57
C SER A 61 2.41 0.49 -13.08
N PRO A 62 1.45 1.03 -13.86
CA PRO A 62 1.53 0.97 -15.32
C PRO A 62 2.77 1.63 -15.92
N SER A 63 3.39 2.57 -15.21
CA SER A 63 4.54 3.32 -15.72
C SER A 63 5.89 2.65 -15.49
N ASN A 64 6.04 1.80 -14.48
CA ASN A 64 7.32 1.19 -14.12
C ASN A 64 7.24 -0.28 -13.71
N GLN A 65 6.08 -0.90 -13.89
CA GLN A 65 5.85 -2.34 -13.73
C GLN A 65 6.28 -2.91 -12.35
N ASN A 66 6.29 -2.09 -11.32
CA ASN A 66 6.63 -2.53 -9.98
C ASN A 66 5.55 -2.12 -8.95
N SER A 67 5.64 -2.69 -7.75
CA SER A 67 4.85 -2.33 -6.60
C SER A 67 5.56 -1.27 -5.76
N HIS A 68 4.80 -0.57 -4.94
CA HIS A 68 5.36 0.36 -3.94
C HIS A 68 4.43 0.48 -2.74
N VAL A 69 5.02 0.76 -1.59
CA VAL A 69 4.31 1.00 -0.33
C VAL A 69 4.77 2.31 0.28
N TRP A 70 3.87 2.98 1.00
CA TRP A 70 4.16 4.22 1.71
C TRP A 70 3.32 4.33 2.98
N ASN A 71 3.66 5.29 3.81
CA ASN A 71 2.91 5.56 5.02
C ASN A 71 1.80 6.58 4.79
N ILE A 72 0.74 6.46 5.56
CA ILE A 72 -0.34 7.43 5.61
C ILE A 72 -0.70 7.80 7.05
N LEU A 73 -1.10 9.05 7.21
CA LEU A 73 -1.89 9.55 8.34
C LEU A 73 -3.22 10.03 7.80
N LYS A 74 -4.26 10.03 8.62
CA LYS A 74 -5.48 10.76 8.29
C LYS A 74 -5.45 12.11 8.99
N ASN A 75 -5.78 13.17 8.26
CA ASN A 75 -6.00 14.48 8.86
C ASN A 75 -7.33 14.50 9.64
N THR A 76 -7.65 15.63 10.25
CA THR A 76 -8.91 15.84 11.00
C THR A 76 -10.15 15.62 10.16
N ASP A 77 -10.07 15.84 8.85
CA ASP A 77 -11.17 15.64 7.90
C ASP A 77 -11.23 14.20 7.36
N GLY A 78 -10.39 13.32 7.88
CA GLY A 78 -10.32 11.93 7.45
C GLY A 78 -9.60 11.68 6.11
N LYS A 79 -9.03 12.72 5.50
CA LYS A 79 -8.29 12.61 4.23
C LYS A 79 -6.89 12.04 4.45
N PRO A 80 -6.39 11.20 3.54
CA PRO A 80 -5.06 10.63 3.66
C PRO A 80 -3.98 11.68 3.43
N LEU A 81 -3.03 11.73 4.35
CA LEU A 81 -1.77 12.46 4.23
C LEU A 81 -0.70 11.42 3.93
N SER A 82 -0.36 11.26 2.68
CA SER A 82 0.71 10.35 2.26
C SER A 82 2.07 10.92 2.58
N PHE A 83 2.96 10.09 3.09
CA PHE A 83 4.32 10.52 3.37
C PHE A 83 5.32 9.36 3.27
N TRP A 84 6.55 9.75 3.07
CA TRP A 84 7.70 8.89 3.14
C TRP A 84 8.68 9.50 4.13
N TYR A 85 9.05 8.79 5.17
CA TYR A 85 9.87 9.38 6.24
C TYR A 85 11.27 9.83 5.77
N MET A 86 11.77 9.30 4.65
CA MET A 86 13.02 9.74 4.02
C MET A 86 12.84 10.98 3.14
N ASP A 87 11.59 11.40 2.89
CA ASP A 87 11.28 12.59 2.13
C ASP A 87 11.34 13.81 3.08
N SER A 88 12.09 14.81 2.69
CA SER A 88 12.20 16.07 3.45
C SER A 88 11.04 17.02 3.22
N ARG A 89 10.13 16.68 2.32
CA ARG A 89 8.93 17.48 2.02
C ARG A 89 7.95 17.44 3.16
N ASP A 90 7.21 18.51 3.33
CA ASP A 90 6.11 18.55 4.29
C ASP A 90 4.98 17.60 3.91
N LEU A 91 4.28 17.09 4.91
CA LEU A 91 3.11 16.26 4.69
C LEU A 91 2.02 17.05 3.99
N ALA A 92 1.50 16.52 2.91
CA ALA A 92 0.42 17.16 2.16
C ALA A 92 -0.65 16.16 1.74
N VAL A 93 -1.89 16.64 1.67
CA VAL A 93 -2.99 15.85 1.11
C VAL A 93 -2.74 15.60 -0.37
N GLY A 94 -2.93 14.36 -0.82
CA GLY A 94 -2.75 13.98 -2.22
C GLY A 94 -1.30 13.96 -2.70
N MET A 95 -0.33 13.98 -1.79
CA MET A 95 1.08 13.83 -2.14
C MET A 95 1.30 12.50 -2.87
N THR A 96 1.90 12.57 -4.05
CA THR A 96 2.21 11.40 -4.84
C THR A 96 3.69 11.35 -5.16
N ASP A 97 4.19 10.16 -5.44
CA ASP A 97 5.55 9.93 -5.91
C ASP A 97 5.72 10.15 -7.44
N GLY A 98 4.69 10.71 -8.09
CA GLY A 98 4.66 10.96 -9.53
C GLY A 98 4.40 9.72 -10.39
N ARG A 99 4.32 8.54 -9.80
CA ARG A 99 4.05 7.29 -10.53
C ARG A 99 2.56 7.12 -10.79
N LYS A 100 2.22 6.61 -11.96
CA LYS A 100 0.86 6.19 -12.25
C LYS A 100 0.50 4.99 -11.39
N LYS A 101 -0.68 5.01 -10.80
CA LYS A 101 -1.20 3.94 -9.93
C LYS A 101 -2.50 3.40 -10.54
N GLY A 102 -2.66 2.08 -10.56
CA GLY A 102 -3.92 1.46 -10.93
C GLY A 102 -4.87 1.47 -9.73
N LYS A 103 -4.66 0.55 -8.81
CA LYS A 103 -5.42 0.41 -7.58
C LYS A 103 -4.53 0.70 -6.37
N VAL A 104 -5.09 1.38 -5.37
CA VAL A 104 -4.43 1.62 -4.09
C VAL A 104 -5.15 0.82 -3.00
N TYR A 105 -4.38 0.08 -2.24
CA TYR A 105 -4.87 -0.74 -1.14
C TYR A 105 -4.27 -0.26 0.18
N ARG A 106 -5.10 -0.26 1.22
CA ARG A 106 -4.67 0.03 2.60
C ARG A 106 -4.59 -1.25 3.41
N MET A 107 -3.46 -1.48 4.08
CA MET A 107 -3.33 -2.56 5.03
C MET A 107 -4.25 -2.35 6.22
N GLN A 108 -5.07 -3.34 6.53
CA GLN A 108 -5.94 -3.39 7.69
C GLN A 108 -5.36 -4.34 8.72
N TYR A 109 -5.59 -4.05 10.01
CA TYR A 109 -5.17 -4.92 11.12
C TYR A 109 -6.31 -5.82 11.62
N GLY A 110 -7.49 -5.68 11.03
CA GLY A 110 -8.66 -6.51 11.26
C GLY A 110 -9.17 -7.11 9.96
N ILE A 111 -9.66 -8.33 10.03
CA ILE A 111 -10.27 -9.03 8.90
C ILE A 111 -11.57 -8.33 8.52
N GLN A 112 -11.75 -8.05 7.22
CA GLN A 112 -12.95 -7.43 6.67
C GLN A 112 -13.93 -8.53 6.21
N GLU A 113 -14.54 -9.25 7.17
CA GLU A 113 -15.37 -10.42 6.88
C GLU A 113 -16.55 -10.11 5.97
N GLU A 114 -17.28 -9.02 6.21
CA GLU A 114 -18.49 -8.67 5.48
C GLU A 114 -18.23 -8.45 3.99
N LYS A 115 -17.14 -7.82 3.65
CA LYS A 115 -16.80 -7.48 2.27
C LYS A 115 -16.29 -8.66 1.46
N TYR A 116 -15.72 -9.66 2.13
CA TYR A 116 -15.03 -10.78 1.48
C TYR A 116 -15.72 -12.12 1.64
N GLN A 117 -16.96 -12.15 2.17
CA GLN A 117 -17.72 -13.38 2.31
C GLN A 117 -17.86 -14.11 0.96
N GLY A 118 -17.18 -15.23 0.86
CA GLY A 118 -17.16 -16.07 -0.33
C GLY A 118 -16.03 -15.80 -1.32
N VAL A 119 -15.49 -14.59 -1.41
CA VAL A 119 -14.39 -14.29 -2.34
C VAL A 119 -13.06 -14.91 -1.89
N TYR A 120 -12.75 -14.85 -0.60
CA TYR A 120 -11.50 -15.40 -0.07
C TYR A 120 -11.39 -16.93 -0.16
N LYS A 121 -12.51 -17.62 -0.32
CA LYS A 121 -12.58 -19.09 -0.51
C LYS A 121 -12.50 -19.51 -1.98
N ASP A 122 -12.65 -18.58 -2.89
CA ASP A 122 -12.64 -18.88 -4.33
C ASP A 122 -11.22 -18.83 -4.88
N ASN A 123 -10.64 -20.00 -5.09
CA ASN A 123 -9.28 -20.15 -5.61
C ASN A 123 -9.11 -19.65 -7.06
N SER A 124 -10.19 -19.40 -7.78
CA SER A 124 -10.13 -18.80 -9.12
C SER A 124 -9.89 -17.28 -9.09
N THR A 125 -10.14 -16.65 -7.94
CA THR A 125 -9.90 -15.21 -7.74
C THR A 125 -8.44 -14.95 -7.39
N PRO A 126 -7.77 -13.93 -7.98
CA PRO A 126 -6.40 -13.58 -7.65
C PRO A 126 -6.17 -13.37 -6.15
N SER A 127 -5.04 -13.82 -5.64
CA SER A 127 -4.73 -13.81 -4.19
C SER A 127 -4.83 -12.43 -3.55
N VAL A 128 -4.47 -11.38 -4.29
CA VAL A 128 -4.57 -9.99 -3.84
C VAL A 128 -6.01 -9.56 -3.58
N VAL A 129 -6.94 -9.97 -4.45
CA VAL A 129 -8.37 -9.65 -4.30
C VAL A 129 -8.99 -10.44 -3.14
N ARG A 130 -8.41 -11.59 -2.84
CA ARG A 130 -8.85 -12.46 -1.73
C ARG A 130 -8.27 -12.08 -0.37
N ASN A 131 -7.32 -11.15 -0.32
CA ASN A 131 -6.68 -10.79 0.94
C ASN A 131 -7.64 -9.96 1.81
N PRO A 132 -8.14 -10.51 2.92
CA PRO A 132 -9.10 -9.80 3.79
C PRO A 132 -8.47 -8.67 4.59
N LEU A 133 -7.16 -8.54 4.55
CA LEU A 133 -6.40 -7.47 5.21
C LEU A 133 -6.12 -6.28 4.29
N LEU A 134 -6.55 -6.33 3.02
CA LEU A 134 -6.39 -5.24 2.07
C LEU A 134 -7.73 -4.56 1.78
N LYS A 135 -7.83 -3.28 2.08
CA LYS A 135 -8.97 -2.43 1.73
C LYS A 135 -8.64 -1.62 0.49
N ASP A 136 -9.47 -1.69 -0.55
CA ASP A 136 -9.38 -0.77 -1.68
C ASP A 136 -9.72 0.65 -1.20
N VAL A 137 -8.77 1.56 -1.38
CA VAL A 137 -8.87 2.98 -1.02
C VAL A 137 -8.54 3.88 -2.22
N THR A 138 -8.65 3.35 -3.41
CA THR A 138 -8.33 4.07 -4.66
C THR A 138 -9.03 5.42 -4.74
N GLU A 139 -10.30 5.48 -4.33
CA GLU A 139 -11.10 6.71 -4.35
C GLU A 139 -10.64 7.78 -3.35
N GLU A 140 -9.84 7.42 -2.36
CA GLU A 140 -9.20 8.41 -1.48
C GLU A 140 -8.06 9.17 -2.19
N TYR A 141 -7.56 8.65 -3.32
CA TYR A 141 -6.43 9.20 -4.08
C TYR A 141 -6.81 9.79 -5.43
N PHE A 142 -7.81 9.22 -6.08
CA PHE A 142 -8.20 9.56 -7.45
C PHE A 142 -9.69 9.64 -7.58
N GLU A 143 -10.15 10.49 -8.50
CA GLU A 143 -11.54 10.43 -8.96
C GLU A 143 -11.80 9.09 -9.63
N SER A 144 -12.93 8.47 -9.32
CA SER A 144 -13.39 7.25 -9.97
C SER A 144 -14.26 7.56 -11.17
N ASN A 145 -14.09 6.76 -12.23
CA ASN A 145 -15.00 6.76 -13.37
C ASN A 145 -15.76 5.45 -13.37
N GLU A 146 -17.08 5.54 -13.52
CA GLU A 146 -17.91 4.35 -13.70
C GLU A 146 -18.01 4.02 -15.19
N TYR A 147 -17.61 2.81 -15.54
CA TYR A 147 -17.76 2.28 -16.89
C TYR A 147 -18.71 1.09 -16.87
N PRO A 148 -19.80 1.12 -17.64
CA PRO A 148 -20.68 -0.03 -17.75
C PRO A 148 -19.94 -1.14 -18.52
N VAL A 149 -19.71 -2.27 -17.85
CA VAL A 149 -19.11 -3.46 -18.46
C VAL A 149 -20.22 -4.44 -18.81
N ARG A 150 -20.37 -4.73 -20.09
CA ARG A 150 -21.28 -5.77 -20.57
C ARG A 150 -20.50 -7.08 -20.68
N ILE A 151 -21.03 -8.11 -20.04
CA ILE A 151 -20.46 -9.46 -20.12
C ILE A 151 -21.33 -10.25 -21.08
N ASP A 152 -20.76 -10.58 -22.24
CA ASP A 152 -21.43 -11.43 -23.22
C ASP A 152 -21.08 -12.90 -22.97
N GLY A 153 -22.12 -13.73 -22.82
CA GLY A 153 -21.99 -15.16 -22.61
C GLY A 153 -22.41 -15.68 -21.22
N LYS A 154 -22.32 -16.99 -21.05
CA LYS A 154 -22.65 -17.64 -19.77
C LYS A 154 -21.46 -17.56 -18.81
N VAL A 155 -21.58 -16.74 -17.79
CA VAL A 155 -20.61 -16.70 -16.71
C VAL A 155 -20.81 -17.95 -15.84
N LYS A 156 -19.79 -18.79 -15.75
CA LYS A 156 -19.80 -20.00 -14.89
C LYS A 156 -19.34 -19.72 -13.47
N SER A 157 -18.67 -18.59 -13.25
CA SER A 157 -18.16 -18.18 -11.95
C SER A 157 -19.14 -17.26 -11.22
N LYS A 158 -19.15 -17.32 -9.90
CA LYS A 158 -19.88 -16.38 -9.04
C LYS A 158 -19.28 -14.98 -9.05
N PHE A 159 -18.00 -14.86 -9.42
CA PHE A 159 -17.25 -13.62 -9.43
C PHE A 159 -16.65 -13.38 -10.80
N VAL A 160 -16.59 -12.13 -11.19
CA VAL A 160 -15.92 -11.65 -12.41
C VAL A 160 -14.93 -10.57 -12.01
N ALA A 161 -13.70 -10.67 -12.48
CA ALA A 161 -12.68 -9.66 -12.30
C ALA A 161 -12.39 -8.97 -13.62
N LEU A 162 -12.34 -7.64 -13.62
CA LEU A 162 -11.87 -6.84 -14.74
C LEU A 162 -10.35 -6.70 -14.63
N GLY A 163 -9.62 -7.22 -15.64
CA GLY A 163 -8.18 -7.05 -15.75
C GLY A 163 -7.87 -6.02 -16.84
N ILE A 164 -6.90 -5.15 -16.57
CA ILE A 164 -6.30 -4.27 -17.58
C ILE A 164 -4.92 -4.82 -17.88
N PHE A 165 -4.72 -5.20 -19.12
CA PHE A 165 -3.41 -5.64 -19.60
C PHE A 165 -2.75 -4.45 -20.31
N THR A 166 -1.53 -4.14 -19.94
CA THR A 166 -0.70 -3.09 -20.56
C THR A 166 0.52 -3.72 -21.21
#